data_984ea96cb4b14ebe1e9ed74929ae5da2
#
_entry.id   984ea96cb4b14ebe1e9ed74929ae5da2
#
_cell.length_a   1.000
_cell.length_b   1.000
_cell.length_c   1.000
_cell.angle_alpha   90.00
_cell.angle_beta   90.00
_cell.angle_gamma   90.00
#
_symmetry.space_group_name_H-M   'P 1'
#
loop_
_entity.id
_entity.type
_entity.pdbx_description
1 polymer ?
#
loop_
_entity_poly.entity_id
_entity_poly.type
_entity_poly.pdbx_seq_one_letter_code
_entity_poly.pdbx_strand_id
1 'polypeptide(L)'
;MYRKMLRSKIHRATVTGADLQYEGSVTIDGDLLERADIIPHQEVEIWNVTNGERFRTYALRGQPGSGVVCINGAAAHKARSGDLVIIATFGWMTEAEARAGEPKLVFVDARNRPLERHGGEHAGQAEVDRAFGAAPTPSPIA
;
A
#
# COMPACT_ATOMS: atom_id res chain seq x y z
N MET A 1 -24.49 14.35 -1.80
CA MET A 1 -24.15 12.93 -2.02
C MET A 1 -22.69 12.68 -1.67
N TYR A 2 -22.40 11.57 -1.02
CA TYR A 2 -21.04 11.16 -0.71
C TYR A 2 -20.60 10.06 -1.67
N ARG A 3 -19.33 10.10 -2.02
CA ARG A 3 -18.68 9.05 -2.82
C ARG A 3 -17.57 8.42 -1.99
N LYS A 4 -17.43 7.12 -2.08
CA LYS A 4 -16.29 6.43 -1.45
C LYS A 4 -15.12 6.50 -2.43
N MET A 5 -14.06 7.21 -2.03
CA MET A 5 -12.93 7.53 -2.89
C MET A 5 -11.65 6.92 -2.35
N LEU A 6 -10.73 6.58 -3.25
CA LEU A 6 -9.37 6.23 -2.86
C LEU A 6 -8.73 7.45 -2.19
N ARG A 7 -8.26 7.27 -0.95
CA ARG A 7 -7.58 8.34 -0.19
C ARG A 7 -6.08 8.25 -0.31
N SER A 8 -5.54 7.04 -0.20
CA SER A 8 -4.11 6.83 -0.27
C SER A 8 -3.79 5.40 -0.72
N LYS A 9 -2.57 5.24 -1.20
CA LYS A 9 -2.08 3.95 -1.63
C LYS A 9 -0.56 3.90 -1.42
N ILE A 10 -0.09 2.81 -0.79
CA ILE A 10 1.33 2.46 -0.77
C ILE A 10 1.48 1.36 -1.82
N HIS A 11 2.19 1.68 -2.91
CA HIS A 11 2.20 0.84 -4.10
C HIS A 11 3.39 -0.10 -4.11
N ARG A 12 3.11 -1.40 -4.16
CA ARG A 12 4.09 -2.48 -4.33
C ARG A 12 5.13 -2.55 -3.20
N ALA A 13 4.65 -2.42 -1.97
CA ALA A 13 5.48 -2.66 -0.80
C ALA A 13 5.83 -4.14 -0.69
N THR A 14 7.02 -4.44 -0.21
CA THR A 14 7.46 -5.81 0.03
C THR A 14 7.13 -6.21 1.46
N VAL A 15 6.41 -7.31 1.64
CA VAL A 15 6.14 -7.86 2.97
C VAL A 15 7.47 -8.32 3.58
N THR A 16 7.80 -7.81 4.77
CA THR A 16 9.06 -8.11 5.46
C THR A 16 8.93 -9.24 6.47
N GLY A 17 7.71 -9.56 6.88
CA GLY A 17 7.47 -10.64 7.82
C GLY A 17 5.98 -10.92 7.97
N ALA A 18 5.68 -12.06 8.60
CA ALA A 18 4.32 -12.47 8.91
C ALA A 18 4.32 -13.21 10.24
N ASP A 19 3.42 -12.84 11.15
CA ASP A 19 3.35 -13.40 12.49
C ASP A 19 1.92 -13.83 12.81
N LEU A 20 1.67 -15.14 12.73
CA LEU A 20 0.36 -15.75 12.99
C LEU A 20 -0.08 -15.61 14.45
N GLN A 21 0.86 -15.48 15.37
CA GLN A 21 0.58 -15.47 16.81
C GLN A 21 0.26 -14.08 17.34
N TYR A 22 0.50 -13.06 16.54
CA TYR A 22 0.21 -11.67 16.91
C TYR A 22 -1.24 -11.31 16.56
N GLU A 23 -1.78 -10.27 17.20
CA GLU A 23 -3.12 -9.79 16.87
C GLU A 23 -3.21 -9.35 15.42
N GLY A 24 -4.35 -9.64 14.77
CA GLY A 24 -4.56 -9.33 13.36
C GLY A 24 -4.39 -7.85 13.05
N SER A 25 -3.35 -7.53 12.24
CA SER A 25 -3.01 -6.16 11.88
C SER A 25 -1.92 -6.17 10.83
N VAL A 26 -1.55 -4.99 10.34
CA VAL A 26 -0.33 -4.82 9.54
C VAL A 26 0.52 -3.73 10.17
N THR A 27 1.74 -4.08 10.53
CA THR A 27 2.72 -3.11 11.03
C THR A 27 3.45 -2.51 9.83
N ILE A 28 3.35 -1.19 9.67
CA ILE A 28 3.89 -0.46 8.52
C ILE A 28 4.87 0.59 9.03
N ASP A 29 6.01 0.71 8.36
CA ASP A 29 6.99 1.77 8.60
C ASP A 29 6.29 3.12 8.80
N GLY A 30 6.60 3.79 9.92
CA GLY A 30 5.97 5.05 10.28
C GLY A 30 6.13 6.15 9.23
N ASP A 31 7.25 6.17 8.51
CA ASP A 31 7.45 7.15 7.44
C ASP A 31 6.49 6.92 6.27
N LEU A 32 6.20 5.66 5.96
CA LEU A 32 5.22 5.33 4.92
C LEU A 32 3.81 5.71 5.35
N LEU A 33 3.48 5.47 6.62
CA LEU A 33 2.19 5.88 7.18
C LEU A 33 1.98 7.38 7.09
N GLU A 34 3.00 8.16 7.44
CA GLU A 34 2.94 9.62 7.36
C GLU A 34 2.75 10.10 5.92
N ARG A 35 3.50 9.54 4.98
CA ARG A 35 3.38 9.91 3.57
C ARG A 35 2.03 9.55 2.98
N ALA A 36 1.44 8.44 3.40
CA ALA A 36 0.13 8.00 2.95
C ALA A 36 -1.02 8.61 3.75
N ASP A 37 -0.72 9.36 4.81
CA ASP A 37 -1.72 9.90 5.73
C ASP A 37 -2.61 8.80 6.30
N ILE A 38 -1.98 7.75 6.79
CA ILE A 38 -2.63 6.64 7.49
C ILE A 38 -2.23 6.72 8.95
N ILE A 39 -3.21 6.67 9.84
CA ILE A 39 -2.97 6.70 11.27
C ILE A 39 -3.12 5.30 11.88
N PRO A 40 -2.51 5.04 13.05
CA PRO A 40 -2.70 3.76 13.73
C PRO A 40 -4.17 3.44 13.96
N HIS A 41 -4.52 2.16 13.79
CA HIS A 41 -5.87 1.61 13.91
C HIS A 41 -6.81 1.91 12.74
N GLN A 42 -6.36 2.66 11.77
CA GLN A 42 -7.14 2.89 10.55
C GLN A 42 -7.25 1.61 9.73
N GLU A 43 -8.44 1.33 9.22
CA GLU A 43 -8.65 0.21 8.31
C GLU A 43 -7.86 0.42 7.03
N VAL A 44 -7.22 -0.65 6.57
CA VAL A 44 -6.53 -0.68 5.28
C VAL A 44 -6.95 -1.91 4.50
N GLU A 45 -6.99 -1.77 3.18
CA GLU A 45 -7.11 -2.91 2.30
C GLU A 45 -5.71 -3.30 1.82
N ILE A 46 -5.46 -4.60 1.78
CA ILE A 46 -4.19 -5.14 1.28
C ILE A 46 -4.48 -6.00 0.07
N TRP A 47 -3.87 -5.64 -1.03
CA TRP A 47 -3.99 -6.38 -2.30
C TRP A 47 -2.64 -7.03 -2.58
N ASN A 48 -2.61 -8.34 -2.45
CA ASN A 48 -1.37 -9.10 -2.66
C ASN A 48 -1.16 -9.32 -4.15
N VAL A 49 -0.20 -8.64 -4.72
CA VAL A 49 0.12 -8.71 -6.15
C VAL A 49 0.67 -10.09 -6.51
N THR A 50 1.40 -10.72 -5.59
CA THR A 50 2.08 -12.00 -5.83
C THR A 50 1.09 -13.15 -5.96
N ASN A 51 0.04 -13.19 -5.12
CA ASN A 51 -0.89 -14.34 -5.10
C ASN A 51 -2.34 -13.97 -5.42
N GLY A 52 -2.65 -12.69 -5.60
CA GLY A 52 -4.01 -12.23 -5.93
C GLY A 52 -4.97 -12.12 -4.76
N GLU A 53 -4.55 -12.44 -3.55
CA GLU A 53 -5.40 -12.33 -2.36
C GLU A 53 -5.69 -10.89 -2.00
N ARG A 54 -6.91 -10.64 -1.55
CA ARG A 54 -7.35 -9.33 -1.07
C ARG A 54 -7.97 -9.48 0.30
N PHE A 55 -7.58 -8.63 1.23
CA PHE A 55 -8.11 -8.69 2.59
C PHE A 55 -8.05 -7.31 3.25
N ARG A 56 -8.79 -7.17 4.34
CA ARG A 56 -8.84 -5.96 5.15
C ARG A 56 -8.26 -6.23 6.51
N THR A 57 -7.58 -5.24 7.04
CA THR A 57 -7.06 -5.26 8.39
C THR A 57 -6.90 -3.81 8.85
N TYR A 58 -6.16 -3.56 9.91
CA TYR A 58 -5.87 -2.20 10.36
C TYR A 58 -4.37 -2.01 10.53
N ALA A 59 -3.95 -0.75 10.43
CA ALA A 59 -2.54 -0.39 10.47
C ALA A 59 -2.04 -0.19 11.90
N LEU A 60 -0.81 -0.63 12.15
CA LEU A 60 -0.03 -0.28 13.35
C LEU A 60 1.26 0.39 12.90
N ARG A 61 1.75 1.30 13.73
CA ARG A 61 2.97 2.05 13.42
C ARG A 61 4.20 1.21 13.73
N GLY A 62 5.02 0.99 12.71
CA GLY A 62 6.35 0.39 12.85
C GLY A 62 7.43 1.45 12.97
N GLN A 63 8.66 1.01 13.28
CA GLN A 63 9.80 1.89 13.42
C GLN A 63 10.02 2.73 12.15
N PRO A 64 10.04 4.07 12.25
CA PRO A 64 10.28 4.92 11.09
C PRO A 64 11.62 4.63 10.42
N GLY A 65 11.61 4.52 9.10
CA GLY A 65 12.82 4.24 8.33
C GLY A 65 13.26 2.79 8.31
N SER A 66 12.52 1.89 8.98
CA SER A 66 12.88 0.47 9.05
C SER A 66 12.53 -0.32 7.78
N GLY A 67 11.60 0.19 6.99
CA GLY A 67 11.04 -0.54 5.85
C GLY A 67 10.11 -1.68 6.24
N VAL A 68 9.65 -1.74 7.50
CA VAL A 68 8.82 -2.84 7.97
C VAL A 68 7.44 -2.81 7.32
N VAL A 69 7.01 -3.97 6.83
CA VAL A 69 5.63 -4.27 6.45
C VAL A 69 5.38 -5.69 6.93
N CYS A 70 4.85 -5.82 8.13
CA CYS A 70 4.65 -7.12 8.77
C CYS A 70 3.16 -7.43 8.89
N ILE A 71 2.75 -8.55 8.33
CA ILE A 71 1.36 -9.01 8.35
C ILE A 71 1.17 -9.87 9.58
N ASN A 72 0.26 -9.48 10.46
CA ASN A 72 0.05 -10.12 11.75
C ASN A 72 -1.28 -10.88 11.82
N GLY A 73 -1.31 -11.93 12.62
CA GLY A 73 -2.53 -12.69 12.92
C GLY A 73 -3.04 -13.49 11.72
N ALA A 74 -4.36 -13.62 11.63
CA ALA A 74 -5.01 -14.44 10.59
C ALA A 74 -4.65 -14.00 9.16
N ALA A 75 -4.38 -12.72 8.96
CA ALA A 75 -3.98 -12.21 7.65
C ALA A 75 -2.65 -12.79 7.17
N ALA A 76 -1.81 -13.32 8.06
CA ALA A 76 -0.55 -13.94 7.71
C ALA A 76 -0.73 -15.21 6.86
N HIS A 77 -1.93 -15.78 6.81
CA HIS A 77 -2.25 -16.86 5.88
C HIS A 77 -2.32 -16.38 4.43
N LYS A 78 -2.54 -15.09 4.21
CA LYS A 78 -2.76 -14.51 2.88
C LYS A 78 -1.56 -13.76 2.32
N ALA A 79 -0.51 -13.59 3.10
CA ALA A 79 0.69 -12.88 2.66
C ALA A 79 1.92 -13.45 3.37
N ARG A 80 2.99 -13.62 2.60
CA ARG A 80 4.26 -14.15 3.09
C ARG A 80 5.34 -13.10 2.95
N SER A 81 6.39 -13.23 3.74
CA SER A 81 7.60 -12.42 3.56
C SER A 81 8.08 -12.52 2.10
N GLY A 82 8.36 -11.40 1.50
CA GLY A 82 8.77 -11.31 0.09
C GLY A 82 7.63 -11.03 -0.88
N ASP A 83 6.37 -11.20 -0.48
CA ASP A 83 5.25 -10.87 -1.35
C ASP A 83 5.17 -9.37 -1.59
N LEU A 84 4.72 -9.00 -2.79
CA LEU A 84 4.45 -7.60 -3.12
C LEU A 84 2.97 -7.30 -2.84
N VAL A 85 2.72 -6.23 -2.11
CA VAL A 85 1.37 -5.83 -1.74
C VAL A 85 1.12 -4.37 -2.07
N ILE A 86 -0.14 -4.05 -2.31
CA ILE A 86 -0.62 -2.67 -2.38
C ILE A 86 -1.46 -2.45 -1.13
N ILE A 87 -1.17 -1.40 -0.40
CA ILE A 87 -1.91 -1.02 0.81
C ILE A 87 -2.72 0.22 0.46
N ALA A 88 -4.04 0.13 0.55
CA ALA A 88 -4.92 1.20 0.11
C ALA A 88 -5.90 1.60 1.21
N THR A 89 -6.25 2.88 1.22
CA THR A 89 -7.31 3.40 2.09
C THR A 89 -8.35 4.12 1.25
N PHE A 90 -9.59 4.05 1.71
CA PHE A 90 -10.73 4.70 1.10
C PHE A 90 -11.44 5.54 2.14
N GLY A 91 -12.14 6.56 1.70
CA GLY A 91 -12.92 7.40 2.58
C GLY A 91 -14.10 8.02 1.86
N TRP A 92 -15.10 8.41 2.65
CA TRP A 92 -16.28 9.07 2.13
C TRP A 92 -15.99 10.56 1.97
N MET A 93 -16.32 11.09 0.80
CA MET A 93 -16.11 12.49 0.46
C MET A 93 -17.38 13.05 -0.16
N THR A 94 -17.61 14.34 0.06
CA THR A 94 -18.64 15.05 -0.68
C THR A 94 -18.25 15.08 -2.16
N GLU A 95 -19.22 15.38 -3.03
CA GLU A 95 -18.96 15.52 -4.46
C GLU A 95 -17.86 16.55 -4.73
N ALA A 96 -17.90 17.68 -4.05
CA ALA A 96 -16.91 18.74 -4.20
C ALA A 96 -15.51 18.30 -3.76
N GLU A 97 -15.40 17.64 -2.61
CA GLU A 97 -14.12 17.12 -2.11
C GLU A 97 -13.54 16.06 -3.05
N ALA A 98 -14.39 15.16 -3.54
CA ALA A 98 -13.98 14.10 -4.45
C ALA A 98 -13.40 14.64 -5.76
N ARG A 99 -14.02 15.69 -6.31
CA ARG A 99 -13.57 16.30 -7.56
C ARG A 99 -12.35 17.19 -7.40
N ALA A 100 -12.19 17.82 -6.26
CA ALA A 100 -11.08 18.76 -5.99
C ALA A 100 -9.83 18.05 -5.47
N GLY A 101 -9.98 16.92 -4.81
CA GLY A 101 -8.88 16.22 -4.14
C GLY A 101 -8.16 15.22 -5.04
N GLU A 102 -6.97 14.83 -4.59
CA GLU A 102 -6.19 13.76 -5.21
C GLU A 102 -5.77 12.77 -4.13
N PRO A 103 -5.70 11.47 -4.45
CA PRO A 103 -5.19 10.49 -3.50
C PRO A 103 -3.70 10.70 -3.23
N LYS A 104 -3.27 10.34 -2.03
CA LYS A 104 -1.86 10.33 -1.68
C LYS A 104 -1.27 9.00 -2.10
N LEU A 105 -0.36 9.03 -3.05
CA LEU A 105 0.27 7.84 -3.62
C LEU A 105 1.72 7.77 -3.18
N VAL A 106 2.10 6.66 -2.57
CA VAL A 106 3.46 6.41 -2.09
C VAL A 106 4.02 5.25 -2.88
N PHE A 107 5.10 5.51 -3.61
CA PHE A 107 5.85 4.49 -4.35
C PHE A 107 7.11 4.16 -3.55
N VAL A 108 7.47 2.89 -3.50
CA VAL A 108 8.61 2.42 -2.72
C VAL A 108 9.51 1.51 -3.55
N ASP A 109 10.78 1.44 -3.16
CA ASP A 109 11.73 0.50 -3.74
C ASP A 109 11.62 -0.88 -3.07
N ALA A 110 12.52 -1.80 -3.43
CA ALA A 110 12.53 -3.17 -2.89
C ALA A 110 12.77 -3.25 -1.39
N ARG A 111 13.26 -2.19 -0.77
CA ARG A 111 13.50 -2.10 0.68
C ARG A 111 12.43 -1.26 1.38
N ASN A 112 11.32 -0.98 0.69
CA ASN A 112 10.23 -0.14 1.17
C ASN A 112 10.63 1.30 1.50
N ARG A 113 11.66 1.80 0.82
CA ARG A 113 12.03 3.19 0.95
C ARG A 113 11.25 4.03 -0.05
N PRO A 114 10.71 5.18 0.38
CA PRO A 114 9.95 6.02 -0.52
C PRO A 114 10.78 6.48 -1.73
N LEU A 115 10.14 6.44 -2.89
CA LEU A 115 10.71 6.96 -4.12
C LEU A 115 10.13 8.35 -4.37
N GLU A 116 10.98 9.27 -4.85
CA GLU A 116 10.50 10.56 -5.31
C GLU A 116 9.68 10.36 -6.59
N ARG A 117 8.55 11.03 -6.67
CA ARG A 117 7.72 11.01 -7.87
C ARG A 117 7.18 12.39 -8.17
N HIS A 118 6.93 12.62 -9.45
CA HIS A 118 6.33 13.85 -9.93
C HIS A 118 5.09 13.48 -10.74
N GLY A 119 3.96 14.14 -10.46
CA GLY A 119 2.70 13.89 -11.14
C GLY A 119 1.88 12.79 -10.52
N GLY A 120 0.95 12.23 -11.29
CA GLY A 120 -0.02 11.25 -10.83
C GLY A 120 0.50 9.83 -10.81
N GLU A 121 -0.41 8.88 -10.62
CA GLU A 121 -0.10 7.46 -10.49
C GLU A 121 0.74 6.90 -11.63
N HIS A 122 0.45 7.28 -12.87
CA HIS A 122 1.18 6.81 -14.03
C HIS A 122 2.62 7.33 -14.08
N ALA A 123 2.86 8.53 -13.61
CA ALA A 123 4.20 9.11 -13.57
C ALA A 123 5.09 8.36 -12.56
N GLY A 124 4.53 7.95 -11.44
CA GLY A 124 5.26 7.17 -10.43
C GLY A 124 5.60 5.76 -10.87
N GLN A 125 4.85 5.19 -11.82
CA GLN A 125 5.07 3.82 -12.29
C GLN A 125 6.48 3.63 -12.87
N ALA A 126 7.01 4.62 -13.58
CA ALA A 126 8.35 4.54 -14.14
C ALA A 126 9.44 4.41 -13.06
N GLU A 127 9.26 5.04 -11.91
CA GLU A 127 10.20 4.94 -10.79
C GLU A 127 10.13 3.56 -10.13
N VAL A 128 8.92 3.03 -9.98
CA VAL A 128 8.71 1.68 -9.45
C VAL A 128 9.34 0.65 -10.39
N ASP A 129 9.13 0.78 -11.68
CA ASP A 129 9.69 -0.13 -12.68
C ASP A 129 11.23 -0.11 -12.65
N ARG A 130 11.84 1.03 -12.42
CA ARG A 130 13.29 1.12 -12.26
C ARG A 130 13.79 0.41 -11.00
N ALA A 131 13.01 0.44 -9.92
CA ALA A 131 13.40 -0.19 -8.66
C ALA A 131 13.26 -1.72 -8.68
N PHE A 132 12.27 -2.25 -9.40
CA PHE A 132 11.92 -3.67 -9.39
C PHE A 132 12.12 -4.36 -10.74
N GLY A 133 12.52 -3.63 -11.78
CA GLY A 133 12.44 -4.09 -13.15
C GLY A 133 11.02 -3.90 -13.71
N ALA A 134 10.93 -3.64 -15.01
CA ALA A 134 9.63 -3.44 -15.66
C ALA A 134 8.79 -4.71 -15.58
N ALA A 135 7.52 -4.56 -15.20
CA ALA A 135 6.57 -5.65 -15.31
C ALA A 135 6.33 -5.98 -16.79
N PRO A 136 6.05 -7.25 -17.14
CA PRO A 136 5.66 -7.57 -18.51
C PRO A 136 4.46 -6.72 -18.92
N THR A 137 4.55 -6.11 -20.10
CA THR A 137 3.42 -5.37 -20.64
C THR A 137 2.29 -6.35 -20.95
N PRO A 138 1.08 -6.13 -20.40
CA PRO A 138 -0.04 -7.01 -20.76
C PRO A 138 -0.27 -6.95 -22.27
N SER A 139 -0.54 -8.10 -22.87
CA SER A 139 -0.93 -8.12 -24.28
C SER A 139 -2.20 -7.28 -24.44
N PRO A 140 -2.27 -6.42 -25.47
CA PRO A 140 -3.48 -5.66 -25.69
C PRO A 140 -4.64 -6.64 -25.95
N ILE A 141 -5.71 -6.44 -25.17
CA ILE A 141 -6.94 -7.21 -25.40
C ILE A 141 -7.57 -6.63 -26.66
N ALA A 142 -7.66 -7.46 -27.65
CA ALA A 142 -8.26 -7.06 -28.91
C ALA A 142 -9.78 -6.81 -28.73
#